data_52c21ca3ede266666c15bea9ae9485e5
#
_entry.id   52c21ca3ede266666c15bea9ae9485e5
#
_cell.length_a   1.000
_cell.length_b   1.000
_cell.length_c   1.000
_cell.angle_alpha   90.00
_cell.angle_beta   90.00
_cell.angle_gamma   90.00
#
_symmetry.space_group_name_H-M   'P 1'
#
loop_
_entity.id
_entity.type
_entity.pdbx_description
1 polymer ?
#
loop_
_entity_poly.entity_id
_entity_poly.type
_entity_poly.pdbx_seq_one_letter_code
_entity_poly.pdbx_strand_id
1 'polypeptide(L)'
;MVNDNNDKVDRVMALYKKLMNGGLIYKSEEAVLYNVSERTVQRDIDEICDFLERNERNDGIYNDVVYDRMRKGYRLEQSYKMKLTNPEILAI
;
A
#
# COMPACT_ATOMS: atom_id res chain seq x y z
N MET A 1 0.06 -24.55 -15.50
CA MET A 1 -1.25 -23.90 -15.63
C MET A 1 -1.52 -23.04 -14.42
N VAL A 2 -1.89 -21.82 -14.68
CA VAL A 2 -2.11 -20.84 -13.59
C VAL A 2 -3.59 -20.74 -13.36
N ASN A 3 -4.03 -20.82 -12.10
CA ASN A 3 -5.43 -20.62 -11.77
C ASN A 3 -5.65 -19.17 -11.35
N ASP A 4 -6.91 -18.73 -11.35
CA ASP A 4 -7.26 -17.34 -11.09
C ASP A 4 -6.82 -16.87 -9.70
N ASN A 5 -6.84 -17.76 -8.71
CA ASN A 5 -6.43 -17.41 -7.35
C ASN A 5 -4.94 -17.10 -7.27
N ASN A 6 -4.12 -17.90 -7.98
CA ASN A 6 -2.68 -17.66 -8.03
C ASN A 6 -2.37 -16.37 -8.76
N ASP A 7 -3.09 -16.07 -9.84
CA ASP A 7 -2.91 -14.84 -10.58
C ASP A 7 -3.18 -13.61 -9.70
N LYS A 8 -4.25 -13.67 -8.92
CA LYS A 8 -4.59 -12.58 -8.02
C LYS A 8 -3.55 -12.41 -6.92
N VAL A 9 -3.16 -13.50 -6.29
CA VAL A 9 -2.18 -13.46 -5.20
C VAL A 9 -0.84 -12.91 -5.73
N ASP A 10 -0.39 -13.43 -6.87
CA ASP A 10 0.86 -12.98 -7.47
C ASP A 10 0.81 -11.49 -7.80
N ARG A 11 -0.32 -11.04 -8.34
CA ARG A 11 -0.49 -9.62 -8.67
C ARG A 11 -0.46 -8.74 -7.44
N VAL A 12 -1.22 -9.09 -6.41
CA VAL A 12 -1.29 -8.31 -5.17
C VAL A 12 0.08 -8.27 -4.50
N MET A 13 0.76 -9.41 -4.43
CA MET A 13 2.08 -9.47 -3.84
C MET A 13 3.10 -8.65 -4.62
N ALA A 14 3.00 -8.66 -5.95
CA ALA A 14 3.90 -7.85 -6.78
C ALA A 14 3.67 -6.36 -6.55
N LEU A 15 2.42 -5.93 -6.42
CA LEU A 15 2.09 -4.55 -6.12
C LEU A 15 2.62 -4.15 -4.73
N TYR A 16 2.42 -5.02 -3.75
CA TYR A 16 2.90 -4.79 -2.39
C TYR A 16 4.42 -4.63 -2.40
N LYS A 17 5.12 -5.51 -3.08
CA LYS A 17 6.58 -5.47 -3.18
C LYS A 17 7.04 -4.17 -3.83
N LYS A 18 6.37 -3.75 -4.89
CA LYS A 18 6.69 -2.50 -5.57
C LYS A 18 6.57 -1.31 -4.62
N LEU A 19 5.48 -1.26 -3.85
CA LEU A 19 5.26 -0.21 -2.86
C LEU A 19 6.34 -0.22 -1.78
N MET A 20 6.66 -1.38 -1.25
CA MET A 20 7.65 -1.52 -0.19
C MET A 20 9.05 -1.14 -0.66
N ASN A 21 9.32 -1.25 -1.95
CA ASN A 21 10.60 -0.86 -2.54
C ASN A 21 10.64 0.62 -2.96
N GLY A 22 9.61 1.38 -2.60
CA GLY A 22 9.56 2.81 -2.92
C GLY A 22 9.10 3.12 -4.33
N GLY A 23 8.53 2.15 -5.03
CA GLY A 23 8.03 2.35 -6.39
C GLY A 23 6.67 3.00 -6.42
N LEU A 24 6.29 3.43 -7.63
CA LEU A 24 4.98 4.03 -7.89
C LEU A 24 4.11 3.03 -8.62
N ILE A 25 2.83 3.00 -8.26
CA ILE A 25 1.84 2.20 -8.96
C ILE A 25 1.00 3.13 -9.81
N TYR A 26 0.98 2.86 -11.10
CA TYR A 26 0.10 3.54 -12.06
C TYR A 26 -0.96 2.54 -12.46
N LYS A 27 -2.21 2.80 -12.10
CA LYS A 27 -3.29 1.83 -12.33
C LYS A 27 -3.43 1.42 -13.78
N SER A 28 -3.29 2.37 -14.70
CA SER A 28 -3.41 2.05 -16.13
C SER A 28 -2.31 1.12 -16.60
N GLU A 29 -1.09 1.31 -16.13
CA GLU A 29 0.04 0.47 -16.53
C GLU A 29 -0.10 -0.94 -15.93
N GLU A 30 -0.46 -1.03 -14.67
CA GLU A 30 -0.64 -2.33 -14.02
C GLU A 30 -1.82 -3.09 -14.63
N ALA A 31 -2.87 -2.39 -14.99
CA ALA A 31 -4.03 -3.00 -15.64
C ALA A 31 -3.64 -3.66 -16.97
N VAL A 32 -2.81 -2.98 -17.75
CA VAL A 32 -2.32 -3.53 -19.01
C VAL A 32 -1.39 -4.71 -18.75
N LEU A 33 -0.46 -4.55 -17.83
CA LEU A 33 0.53 -5.57 -17.50
C LEU A 33 -0.13 -6.89 -17.11
N TYR A 34 -1.17 -6.82 -16.27
CA TYR A 34 -1.83 -8.02 -15.74
C TYR A 34 -3.11 -8.37 -16.47
N ASN A 35 -3.45 -7.63 -17.53
CA ASN A 35 -4.66 -7.85 -18.31
C ASN A 35 -5.92 -7.87 -17.44
N VAL A 36 -6.04 -6.86 -16.59
CA VAL A 36 -7.20 -6.65 -15.73
C VAL A 36 -7.67 -5.21 -15.89
N SER A 37 -8.83 -4.89 -15.30
CA SER A 37 -9.32 -3.52 -15.33
C SER A 37 -8.60 -2.66 -14.28
N GLU A 38 -8.65 -1.36 -14.48
CA GLU A 38 -8.12 -0.43 -13.46
C GLU A 38 -8.88 -0.55 -12.16
N ARG A 39 -10.16 -0.90 -12.23
CA ARG A 39 -10.97 -1.14 -11.04
C ARG A 39 -10.43 -2.32 -10.24
N THR A 40 -9.97 -3.36 -10.92
CA THR A 40 -9.35 -4.51 -10.26
C THR A 40 -8.06 -4.09 -9.57
N VAL A 41 -7.24 -3.28 -10.24
CA VAL A 41 -6.02 -2.76 -9.63
C VAL A 41 -6.34 -1.91 -8.39
N GLN A 42 -7.38 -1.08 -8.48
CA GLN A 42 -7.81 -0.27 -7.34
C GLN A 42 -8.22 -1.15 -6.16
N ARG A 43 -8.94 -2.24 -6.42
CA ARG A 43 -9.32 -3.18 -5.37
C ARG A 43 -8.10 -3.83 -4.73
N ASP A 44 -7.10 -4.16 -5.55
CA ASP A 44 -5.86 -4.73 -5.03
C ASP A 44 -5.14 -3.74 -4.12
N ILE A 45 -5.11 -2.47 -4.50
CA ILE A 45 -4.53 -1.41 -3.67
C ILE A 45 -5.30 -1.29 -2.36
N ASP A 46 -6.63 -1.32 -2.43
CA ASP A 46 -7.47 -1.24 -1.24
C ASP A 46 -7.21 -2.41 -0.29
N GLU A 47 -7.02 -3.62 -0.84
CA GLU A 47 -6.69 -4.78 -0.03
C GLU A 47 -5.34 -4.63 0.67
N ILE A 48 -4.37 -4.03 -0.02
CA ILE A 48 -3.07 -3.73 0.58
C ILE A 48 -3.23 -2.72 1.71
N CYS A 49 -4.03 -1.67 1.51
CA CYS A 49 -4.30 -0.69 2.54
C CYS A 49 -4.92 -1.34 3.78
N ASP A 50 -5.90 -2.22 3.58
CA ASP A 50 -6.53 -2.93 4.67
C ASP A 50 -5.54 -3.81 5.42
N PHE A 51 -4.67 -4.49 4.69
CA PHE A 51 -3.63 -5.32 5.28
C PHE A 51 -2.69 -4.49 6.14
N LEU A 52 -2.24 -3.36 5.62
CA LEU A 52 -1.33 -2.48 6.35
C LEU A 52 -1.97 -1.92 7.62
N GLU A 53 -3.25 -1.58 7.54
CA GLU A 53 -3.99 -1.07 8.68
C GLU A 53 -4.13 -2.12 9.77
N ARG A 54 -4.48 -3.35 9.38
CA ARG A 54 -4.64 -4.45 10.34
C ARG A 54 -3.33 -4.87 10.99
N ASN A 55 -2.22 -4.58 10.35
CA ASN A 55 -0.90 -4.99 10.82
C ASN A 55 -0.06 -3.82 11.31
N GLU A 56 -0.71 -2.76 11.79
CA GLU A 56 -0.01 -1.65 12.41
C GLU A 56 0.80 -2.13 13.61
N ARG A 57 2.00 -1.61 13.69
CA ARG A 57 2.90 -1.95 14.77
C ARG A 57 2.71 -0.99 15.92
N ASN A 58 2.93 -1.49 17.13
CA ASN A 58 2.80 -0.67 18.35
C ASN A 58 3.97 0.29 18.57
N ASP A 59 4.92 0.32 17.66
CA ASP A 59 6.08 1.20 17.74
C ASP A 59 5.81 2.62 17.21
N GLY A 60 4.59 2.90 16.80
CA GLY A 60 4.22 4.22 16.27
C GLY A 60 4.54 4.42 14.80
N ILE A 61 4.94 3.37 14.12
CA ILE A 61 5.23 3.44 12.69
C ILE A 61 4.00 2.99 11.90
N TYR A 62 3.58 3.84 10.97
CA TYR A 62 2.42 3.59 10.13
C TYR A 62 2.81 3.64 8.66
N ASN A 63 2.32 2.69 7.89
CA ASN A 63 2.49 2.65 6.45
C ASN A 63 1.14 2.87 5.79
N ASP A 64 1.07 3.87 4.93
CA ASP A 64 -0.13 4.18 4.16
C ASP A 64 0.19 4.23 2.68
N VAL A 65 -0.76 3.84 1.86
CA VAL A 65 -0.66 4.04 0.42
C VAL A 65 -1.36 5.35 0.10
N VAL A 66 -0.61 6.28 -0.49
CA VAL A 66 -1.13 7.61 -0.81
C VAL A 66 -1.00 7.86 -2.31
N TYR A 67 -1.90 8.70 -2.84
CA TYR A 67 -1.81 9.10 -4.23
C TYR A 67 -0.93 10.35 -4.33
N ASP A 68 0.15 10.23 -5.08
CA ASP A 68 1.08 11.33 -5.32
C ASP A 68 0.59 12.11 -6.55
N ARG A 69 0.07 13.30 -6.32
CA ARG A 69 -0.52 14.12 -7.40
C ARG A 69 0.52 14.60 -8.40
N MET A 70 1.73 14.83 -7.94
CA MET A 70 2.79 15.31 -8.83
C MET A 70 3.27 14.20 -9.75
N ARG A 71 3.43 13.00 -9.23
CA ARG A 71 3.90 11.84 -10.00
C ARG A 71 2.74 11.06 -10.62
N LYS A 72 1.52 11.37 -10.21
CA LYS A 72 0.28 10.76 -10.71
C LYS A 72 0.23 9.26 -10.52
N GLY A 73 0.72 8.79 -9.37
CA GLY A 73 0.74 7.38 -9.04
C GLY A 73 0.60 7.16 -7.55
N TYR A 74 0.39 5.91 -7.17
CA TYR A 74 0.29 5.53 -5.76
C TYR A 74 1.65 5.14 -5.23
N ARG A 75 1.96 5.58 -4.03
CA ARG A 75 3.22 5.25 -3.37
C ARG A 75 2.96 4.95 -1.90
N LEU A 76 3.91 4.26 -1.28
CA LEU A 76 3.87 4.02 0.15
C LEU A 76 4.44 5.23 0.88
N GLU A 77 3.74 5.66 1.91
CA GLU A 77 4.22 6.70 2.79
C GLU A 77 4.33 6.14 4.20
N GLN A 78 5.53 6.22 4.77
CA GLN A 78 5.76 5.81 6.13
C GLN A 78 5.73 7.04 7.03
N SER A 79 4.96 6.98 8.08
CA SER A 79 4.87 8.09 9.02
C SER A 79 5.00 7.60 10.44
N TYR A 80 5.37 8.51 11.32
CA TYR A 80 5.48 8.25 12.75
C TYR A 80 4.43 9.08 13.46
N LYS A 81 3.57 8.38 14.21
CA LYS A 81 2.57 9.06 15.02
C LYS A 81 2.93 8.87 16.48
N MET A 82 3.17 9.95 17.16
CA MET A 82 3.40 9.91 18.58
C MET A 82 2.09 9.65 19.29
N LYS A 83 2.12 8.71 20.23
CA LYS A 83 0.97 8.51 21.11
C LYS A 83 1.02 9.60 22.16
N LEU A 84 0.23 10.64 21.97
CA LEU A 84 0.20 11.78 22.87
C LEU A 84 -0.53 11.50 24.19
N THR A 85 -0.73 10.23 24.51
CA THR A 85 -1.37 9.82 25.75
C THR A 85 -0.38 9.73 26.91
N ASN A 86 0.90 9.79 26.64
CA ASN A 86 1.92 9.75 27.69
C ASN A 86 2.41 11.18 27.99
N PRO A 87 2.05 11.73 29.16
CA PRO A 87 2.45 13.12 29.48
C PRO A 87 3.95 13.31 29.58
N GLU A 88 4.72 12.27 29.85
CA GLU A 88 6.18 12.37 29.92
C GLU A 88 6.79 12.77 28.60
N ILE A 89 6.18 12.37 27.50
CA ILE A 89 6.65 12.74 26.17
C ILE A 89 6.48 14.23 25.94
N LEU A 90 5.44 14.81 26.53
CA LEU A 90 5.14 16.22 26.39
C LEU A 90 5.94 17.10 27.34
N ALA A 91 6.54 16.52 28.36
CA ALA A 91 7.28 17.25 29.36
C ALA A 91 8.71 17.60 28.93
N ILE A 92 9.13 17.09 27.81
CA ILE A 92 10.42 17.38 27.24
C ILE A 92 10.37 18.68 26.39
#